data_2bb5cdf7b79c5a6dc26565d0fb7b7a48
#
_entry.id   2bb5cdf7b79c5a6dc26565d0fb7b7a48
#
_cell.length_a   1.000
_cell.length_b   1.000
_cell.length_c   1.000
_cell.angle_alpha   90.00
_cell.angle_beta   90.00
_cell.angle_gamma   90.00
#
_symmetry.space_group_name_H-M   'P 1'
#
loop_
_entity.id
_entity.type
_entity.pdbx_description
1 polymer ?
#
loop_
_entity_poly.entity_id
_entity_poly.type
_entity_poly.pdbx_seq_one_letter_code
_entity_poly.pdbx_strand_id
1 'polypeptide(L)'
;MDFFKNELLVNENAPKMGKGVVLEDSFFEQNVRVYFLDLDQEKILSRKYASLKKLEEDEDEQFFDNFDHNPKYQSLDSSIATFQQKMPGGFSGEKFMDRERDYKQETHTLSQEILSKDSLSELLKEENYREISKRALAIVNKTNLIFKQEKMALTNGLKTPEAKTKFAVALFDLLYGKDEIKNRFEKFVNTLEEIEALKWTIASYFLFIHYPEEYMFVKPTNTKLAAKIIGWNIHYEARPNWNTYNHVLELSNYIHKKLSELGPRDLIDIQSFFWVIQSSYK
;
A
#
# COMPACT_ATOMS: atom_id res chain seq x y z
N MET A 1 13.84 -14.86 -31.45
CA MET A 1 13.32 -14.89 -30.04
C MET A 1 12.29 -13.78 -29.92
N ASP A 2 11.09 -14.07 -29.48
CA ASP A 2 10.07 -13.07 -29.27
C ASP A 2 10.18 -12.50 -27.86
N PHE A 3 9.81 -11.24 -27.69
CA PHE A 3 9.75 -10.57 -26.41
C PHE A 3 8.32 -10.13 -26.14
N PHE A 4 7.83 -10.43 -24.95
CA PHE A 4 6.49 -10.08 -24.51
C PHE A 4 6.53 -8.94 -23.50
N LYS A 5 5.45 -8.18 -23.44
CA LYS A 5 5.30 -7.10 -22.47
C LYS A 5 5.56 -7.60 -21.06
N ASN A 6 6.27 -6.79 -20.28
CA ASN A 6 6.74 -7.05 -18.91
C ASN A 6 7.89 -8.08 -18.79
N GLU A 7 8.35 -8.70 -19.86
CA GLU A 7 9.56 -9.51 -19.79
C GLU A 7 10.79 -8.64 -19.51
N LEU A 8 11.70 -9.22 -18.74
CA LEU A 8 12.97 -8.63 -18.40
C LEU A 8 14.05 -9.01 -19.39
N LEU A 9 14.89 -8.04 -19.69
CA LEU A 9 16.08 -8.28 -20.50
C LEU A 9 17.25 -7.41 -20.08
N VAL A 10 18.42 -7.82 -20.51
CA VAL A 10 19.64 -7.01 -20.53
C VAL A 10 20.15 -6.91 -21.97
N ASN A 11 20.83 -5.80 -22.27
CA ASN A 11 21.57 -5.66 -23.51
C ASN A 11 23.05 -5.96 -23.22
N GLU A 12 23.53 -7.16 -23.60
CA GLU A 12 24.89 -7.59 -23.34
C GLU A 12 25.94 -6.70 -24.06
N ASN A 13 25.56 -6.05 -25.17
CA ASN A 13 26.42 -5.08 -25.85
C ASN A 13 26.51 -3.72 -25.14
N ALA A 14 25.63 -3.47 -24.17
CA ALA A 14 25.58 -2.23 -23.42
C ALA A 14 25.20 -2.48 -21.94
N PRO A 15 26.05 -3.18 -21.17
CA PRO A 15 25.76 -3.62 -19.80
C PRO A 15 25.51 -2.44 -18.85
N LYS A 16 26.00 -1.25 -19.17
CA LYS A 16 25.74 -0.02 -18.38
C LYS A 16 24.28 0.47 -18.45
N MET A 17 23.48 -0.09 -19.35
CA MET A 17 22.03 0.22 -19.38
C MET A 17 21.27 -0.45 -18.23
N GLY A 18 21.87 -1.49 -17.60
CA GLY A 18 21.20 -2.25 -16.55
C GLY A 18 20.06 -3.13 -17.07
N LYS A 19 19.14 -3.45 -16.16
CA LYS A 19 17.94 -4.25 -16.48
C LYS A 19 16.90 -3.36 -17.18
N GLY A 20 16.25 -3.93 -18.19
CA GLY A 20 15.16 -3.28 -18.90
C GLY A 20 13.91 -4.13 -18.93
N VAL A 21 12.75 -3.48 -18.89
CA VAL A 21 11.44 -4.12 -19.04
C VAL A 21 10.88 -3.85 -20.43
N VAL A 22 10.37 -4.88 -21.06
CA VAL A 22 9.71 -4.79 -22.38
C VAL A 22 8.38 -4.09 -22.23
N LEU A 23 8.16 -3.01 -22.98
CA LEU A 23 6.96 -2.18 -22.86
C LEU A 23 5.78 -2.67 -23.71
N GLU A 24 6.04 -3.40 -24.78
CA GLU A 24 5.03 -3.95 -25.69
C GLU A 24 5.53 -5.25 -26.33
N ASP A 25 4.61 -6.10 -26.76
CA ASP A 25 4.96 -7.34 -27.44
C ASP A 25 5.76 -7.06 -28.71
N SER A 26 6.85 -7.79 -28.89
CA SER A 26 7.73 -7.65 -30.04
C SER A 26 8.06 -9.02 -30.61
N PHE A 27 7.69 -9.23 -31.87
CA PHE A 27 7.92 -10.47 -32.62
C PHE A 27 9.24 -10.42 -33.40
N PHE A 28 9.66 -11.56 -33.89
CA PHE A 28 10.89 -11.70 -34.69
C PHE A 28 10.94 -10.64 -35.80
N GLU A 29 12.08 -10.00 -36.00
CA GLU A 29 12.37 -8.91 -36.93
C GLU A 29 11.87 -7.49 -36.52
N GLN A 30 11.15 -7.33 -35.44
CA GLN A 30 10.76 -6.02 -34.95
C GLN A 30 11.80 -5.45 -33.97
N ASN A 31 11.80 -4.13 -33.83
CA ASN A 31 12.53 -3.48 -32.74
C ASN A 31 11.81 -3.78 -31.41
N VAL A 32 12.60 -3.81 -30.33
CA VAL A 32 12.06 -4.01 -28.98
C VAL A 32 12.03 -2.67 -28.25
N ARG A 33 10.87 -2.29 -27.74
CA ARG A 33 10.70 -1.13 -26.87
C ARG A 33 10.95 -1.53 -25.43
N VAL A 34 11.96 -0.94 -24.81
CA VAL A 34 12.44 -1.31 -23.48
C VAL A 34 12.58 -0.07 -22.63
N TYR A 35 12.09 -0.14 -21.41
CA TYR A 35 12.37 0.84 -20.38
C TYR A 35 13.50 0.34 -19.48
N PHE A 36 14.60 1.08 -19.45
CA PHE A 36 15.74 0.78 -18.60
C PHE A 36 15.64 1.51 -17.28
N LEU A 37 15.47 0.76 -16.20
CA LEU A 37 15.25 1.27 -14.86
C LEU A 37 16.42 2.13 -14.35
N ASP A 38 17.65 1.64 -14.52
CA ASP A 38 18.86 2.34 -14.06
C ASP A 38 19.11 3.66 -14.81
N LEU A 39 18.61 3.77 -16.04
CA LEU A 39 18.75 4.98 -16.85
C LEU A 39 17.55 5.93 -16.73
N ASP A 40 16.43 5.45 -16.18
CA ASP A 40 15.14 6.14 -16.20
C ASP A 40 14.75 6.58 -17.62
N GLN A 41 14.97 5.71 -18.62
CA GLN A 41 14.77 6.02 -20.04
C GLN A 41 14.19 4.86 -20.83
N GLU A 42 13.27 5.22 -21.74
CA GLU A 42 12.81 4.34 -22.78
C GLU A 42 13.79 4.32 -23.96
N LYS A 43 14.04 3.14 -24.52
CA LYS A 43 14.85 2.93 -25.72
C LYS A 43 14.13 1.99 -26.66
N ILE A 44 14.28 2.27 -27.95
CA ILE A 44 13.91 1.34 -29.02
C ILE A 44 15.19 0.63 -29.48
N LEU A 45 15.29 -0.66 -29.20
CA LEU A 45 16.47 -1.46 -29.50
C LEU A 45 16.25 -2.25 -30.78
N SER A 46 17.20 -2.09 -31.74
CA SER A 46 17.21 -2.91 -32.94
C SER A 46 17.79 -4.27 -32.63
N ARG A 47 17.05 -5.33 -32.87
CA ARG A 47 17.51 -6.71 -32.70
C ARG A 47 18.73 -7.07 -33.57
N LYS A 48 18.97 -6.31 -34.63
CA LYS A 48 20.13 -6.50 -35.51
C LYS A 48 21.45 -6.10 -34.85
N TYR A 49 21.39 -5.12 -33.92
CA TYR A 49 22.59 -4.51 -33.33
C TYR A 49 22.67 -4.70 -31.81
N ALA A 50 21.59 -5.03 -31.16
CA ALA A 50 21.54 -5.27 -29.71
C ALA A 50 21.63 -6.78 -29.43
N SER A 51 22.48 -7.17 -28.48
CA SER A 51 22.49 -8.53 -27.92
C SER A 51 21.53 -8.59 -26.75
N LEU A 52 20.25 -8.92 -27.01
CA LEU A 52 19.22 -8.95 -26.03
C LEU A 52 19.08 -10.34 -25.43
N LYS A 53 19.25 -10.42 -24.10
CA LYS A 53 19.11 -11.65 -23.33
C LYS A 53 17.96 -11.50 -22.35
N LYS A 54 17.01 -12.43 -22.37
CA LYS A 54 15.96 -12.52 -21.34
C LYS A 54 16.57 -12.92 -20.01
N LEU A 55 16.04 -12.36 -18.93
CA LEU A 55 16.31 -12.78 -17.57
C LEU A 55 15.17 -13.71 -17.13
N GLU A 56 15.49 -14.94 -16.72
CA GLU A 56 14.49 -15.97 -16.42
C GLU A 56 14.09 -15.99 -14.92
N GLU A 57 14.92 -15.55 -14.01
CA GLU A 57 14.62 -15.42 -12.59
C GLU A 57 15.33 -14.19 -12.05
N ASP A 58 14.60 -13.29 -11.43
CA ASP A 58 15.15 -12.08 -10.83
C ASP A 58 14.49 -11.81 -9.49
N GLU A 59 15.25 -11.28 -8.52
CA GLU A 59 14.72 -10.86 -7.21
C GLU A 59 13.65 -9.76 -7.30
N ASP A 60 13.56 -9.12 -8.46
CA ASP A 60 12.58 -8.07 -8.77
C ASP A 60 11.42 -8.57 -9.65
N GLU A 61 11.28 -9.90 -9.87
CA GLU A 61 10.24 -10.48 -10.73
C GLU A 61 8.85 -9.94 -10.37
N GLN A 62 8.50 -9.92 -9.08
CA GLN A 62 7.22 -9.37 -8.62
C GLN A 62 7.01 -7.90 -9.00
N PHE A 63 8.07 -7.09 -9.02
CA PHE A 63 8.00 -5.71 -9.49
C PHE A 63 7.68 -5.64 -10.97
N PHE A 64 8.34 -6.48 -11.77
CA PHE A 64 8.20 -6.44 -13.22
C PHE A 64 6.84 -6.98 -13.68
N ASP A 65 6.31 -7.98 -13.01
CA ASP A 65 4.94 -8.48 -13.27
C ASP A 65 3.87 -7.42 -13.07
N ASN A 66 4.11 -6.50 -12.14
CA ASN A 66 3.19 -5.42 -11.81
C ASN A 66 3.60 -4.07 -12.44
N PHE A 67 4.67 -4.00 -13.22
CA PHE A 67 5.21 -2.74 -13.74
C PHE A 67 4.20 -2.01 -14.62
N ASP A 68 3.90 -0.75 -14.26
CA ASP A 68 3.03 0.16 -14.99
C ASP A 68 3.83 1.38 -15.46
N HIS A 69 4.32 1.32 -16.69
CA HIS A 69 5.02 2.46 -17.30
C HIS A 69 4.04 3.59 -17.61
N ASN A 70 4.20 4.69 -16.90
CA ASN A 70 3.35 5.86 -17.05
C ASN A 70 4.17 7.16 -16.88
N PRO A 71 3.65 8.35 -17.32
CA PRO A 71 4.40 9.62 -17.28
C PRO A 71 4.79 10.12 -15.88
N LYS A 72 4.31 9.50 -14.81
CA LYS A 72 4.65 9.83 -13.42
C LYS A 72 5.67 8.90 -12.81
N TYR A 73 6.07 7.86 -13.55
CA TYR A 73 7.06 6.92 -13.06
C TYR A 73 8.37 7.63 -12.72
N GLN A 74 8.95 7.24 -11.62
CA GLN A 74 10.28 7.62 -11.18
C GLN A 74 10.99 6.36 -10.71
N SER A 75 12.29 6.23 -10.99
CA SER A 75 13.07 5.14 -10.45
C SER A 75 13.01 5.14 -8.92
N LEU A 76 13.19 3.98 -8.31
CA LEU A 76 13.21 3.88 -6.85
C LEU A 76 14.30 4.76 -6.24
N ASP A 77 15.48 4.83 -6.88
CA ASP A 77 16.59 5.71 -6.45
C ASP A 77 16.19 7.19 -6.47
N SER A 78 15.46 7.63 -7.50
CA SER A 78 14.92 9.00 -7.57
C SER A 78 13.90 9.26 -6.47
N SER A 79 13.05 8.29 -6.16
CA SER A 79 12.08 8.37 -5.07
C SER A 79 12.76 8.41 -3.70
N ILE A 80 13.81 7.60 -3.50
CA ILE A 80 14.65 7.62 -2.29
C ILE A 80 15.33 8.99 -2.13
N ALA A 81 15.94 9.51 -3.19
CA ALA A 81 16.58 10.83 -3.15
C ALA A 81 15.57 11.93 -2.78
N THR A 82 14.36 11.88 -3.35
CA THR A 82 13.27 12.80 -3.00
C THR A 82 12.86 12.67 -1.54
N PHE A 83 12.75 11.46 -1.02
CA PHE A 83 12.45 11.20 0.39
C PHE A 83 13.53 11.77 1.31
N GLN A 84 14.79 11.47 1.06
CA GLN A 84 15.93 11.93 1.87
C GLN A 84 16.08 13.46 1.83
N GLN A 85 15.83 14.10 0.69
CA GLN A 85 15.81 15.55 0.56
C GLN A 85 14.73 16.20 1.44
N LYS A 86 13.52 15.63 1.45
CA LYS A 86 12.38 16.14 2.22
C LYS A 86 12.47 15.80 3.70
N MET A 87 13.07 14.65 4.02
CA MET A 87 13.24 14.08 5.37
C MET A 87 14.71 13.85 5.68
N PRO A 88 15.47 14.91 6.03
CA PRO A 88 16.85 14.75 6.48
C PRO A 88 16.94 13.79 7.66
N GLY A 89 17.88 12.83 7.60
CA GLY A 89 17.99 11.75 8.58
C GLY A 89 17.05 10.56 8.33
N GLY A 90 16.29 10.56 7.20
CA GLY A 90 15.44 9.45 6.78
C GLY A 90 14.35 9.12 7.81
N PHE A 91 14.06 7.82 7.98
CA PHE A 91 13.04 7.32 8.92
C PHE A 91 13.36 7.58 10.41
N SER A 92 14.64 7.86 10.74
CA SER A 92 15.07 8.19 12.11
C SER A 92 15.25 9.69 12.33
N GLY A 93 15.05 10.53 11.29
CA GLY A 93 15.19 11.97 11.37
C GLY A 93 14.10 12.61 12.25
N GLU A 94 14.46 13.64 13.03
CA GLU A 94 13.54 14.37 13.91
C GLU A 94 12.30 14.87 13.15
N LYS A 95 12.49 15.46 11.96
CA LYS A 95 11.37 15.92 11.12
C LYS A 95 10.42 14.81 10.73
N PHE A 96 10.94 13.61 10.43
CA PHE A 96 10.11 12.47 10.08
C PHE A 96 9.33 11.96 11.30
N MET A 97 9.98 11.85 12.45
CA MET A 97 9.34 11.42 13.69
C MET A 97 8.17 12.35 14.03
N ASP A 98 8.43 13.65 14.13
CA ASP A 98 7.43 14.68 14.48
C ASP A 98 6.25 14.72 13.49
N ARG A 99 6.53 14.74 12.18
CA ARG A 99 5.48 14.98 11.18
C ARG A 99 4.73 13.73 10.74
N GLU A 100 5.43 12.58 10.71
CA GLU A 100 4.90 11.39 10.03
C GLU A 100 4.79 10.16 10.94
N ARG A 101 5.57 10.06 12.02
CA ARG A 101 5.62 8.83 12.82
C ARG A 101 4.86 8.92 14.15
N ASP A 102 5.20 9.90 14.99
CA ASP A 102 4.82 9.88 16.42
C ASP A 102 3.31 9.80 16.65
N TYR A 103 2.51 10.59 15.94
CA TYR A 103 1.05 10.56 16.10
C TYR A 103 0.41 9.23 15.65
N LYS A 104 1.02 8.54 14.67
CA LYS A 104 0.56 7.22 14.22
C LYS A 104 0.94 6.17 15.25
N GLN A 105 2.15 6.25 15.79
CA GLN A 105 2.62 5.36 16.86
C GLN A 105 1.78 5.49 18.12
N GLU A 106 1.42 6.70 18.53
CA GLU A 106 0.48 6.91 19.64
C GLU A 106 -0.88 6.27 19.38
N THR A 107 -1.37 6.37 18.14
CA THR A 107 -2.66 5.76 17.77
C THR A 107 -2.56 4.24 17.70
N HIS A 108 -1.43 3.69 17.24
CA HIS A 108 -1.14 2.26 17.30
C HIS A 108 -1.17 1.76 18.74
N THR A 109 -0.42 2.41 19.65
CA THR A 109 -0.39 2.05 21.08
C THR A 109 -1.79 2.07 21.69
N LEU A 110 -2.57 3.12 21.44
CA LEU A 110 -3.95 3.19 21.89
C LEU A 110 -4.81 2.06 21.31
N SER A 111 -4.61 1.71 20.03
CA SER A 111 -5.33 0.61 19.38
C SER A 111 -5.02 -0.73 20.07
N GLN A 112 -3.75 -1.00 20.40
CA GLN A 112 -3.34 -2.21 21.12
C GLN A 112 -3.99 -2.29 22.51
N GLU A 113 -4.19 -1.16 23.17
CA GLU A 113 -4.81 -1.08 24.50
C GLU A 113 -6.33 -1.33 24.42
N ILE A 114 -7.06 -0.48 23.67
CA ILE A 114 -8.53 -0.45 23.76
C ILE A 114 -9.25 -1.40 22.79
N LEU A 115 -8.54 -1.91 21.76
CA LEU A 115 -9.04 -2.92 20.83
C LEU A 115 -8.33 -4.27 21.01
N SER A 116 -7.68 -4.52 22.17
CA SER A 116 -7.03 -5.81 22.44
C SER A 116 -8.02 -6.97 22.39
N LYS A 117 -7.52 -8.16 22.03
CA LYS A 117 -8.33 -9.37 21.86
C LYS A 117 -9.15 -9.68 23.11
N ASP A 118 -8.52 -9.64 24.27
CA ASP A 118 -9.16 -9.98 25.55
C ASP A 118 -10.26 -8.99 25.87
N SER A 119 -9.97 -7.69 25.76
CA SER A 119 -10.94 -6.63 26.03
C SER A 119 -12.15 -6.66 25.08
N LEU A 120 -11.92 -6.86 23.77
CA LEU A 120 -13.04 -7.00 22.82
C LEU A 120 -13.83 -8.28 23.03
N SER A 121 -13.16 -9.40 23.38
CA SER A 121 -13.83 -10.68 23.67
C SER A 121 -14.76 -10.56 24.89
N GLU A 122 -14.35 -9.85 25.93
CA GLU A 122 -15.16 -9.59 27.12
C GLU A 122 -16.39 -8.74 26.77
N LEU A 123 -16.19 -7.64 26.08
CA LEU A 123 -17.29 -6.78 25.61
C LEU A 123 -18.27 -7.50 24.69
N LEU A 124 -17.80 -8.41 23.85
CA LEU A 124 -18.68 -9.23 23.01
C LEU A 124 -19.52 -10.22 23.82
N LYS A 125 -18.94 -10.86 24.87
CA LYS A 125 -19.67 -11.75 25.79
C LYS A 125 -20.75 -11.00 26.58
N GLU A 126 -20.50 -9.74 26.92
CA GLU A 126 -21.42 -8.84 27.59
C GLU A 126 -22.43 -8.18 26.63
N GLU A 127 -22.37 -8.48 25.32
CA GLU A 127 -23.14 -7.83 24.27
C GLU A 127 -23.01 -6.30 24.26
N ASN A 128 -21.88 -5.77 24.76
CA ASN A 128 -21.61 -4.35 24.86
C ASN A 128 -21.05 -3.76 23.55
N TYR A 129 -21.79 -3.95 22.47
CA TYR A 129 -21.45 -3.48 21.11
C TYR A 129 -21.32 -1.95 21.02
N ARG A 130 -22.02 -1.24 21.93
CA ARG A 130 -21.92 0.22 22.03
C ARG A 130 -20.51 0.65 22.43
N GLU A 131 -19.92 0.01 23.41
CA GLU A 131 -18.56 0.35 23.86
C GLU A 131 -17.52 -0.01 22.82
N ILE A 132 -17.65 -1.16 22.13
CA ILE A 132 -16.76 -1.54 21.02
C ILE A 132 -16.80 -0.47 19.91
N SER A 133 -18.00 -0.05 19.49
CA SER A 133 -18.17 1.01 18.49
C SER A 133 -17.59 2.35 18.94
N LYS A 134 -17.72 2.71 20.21
CA LYS A 134 -17.15 3.93 20.79
C LYS A 134 -15.61 3.90 20.75
N ARG A 135 -15.00 2.78 21.10
CA ARG A 135 -13.54 2.58 21.03
C ARG A 135 -13.02 2.66 19.62
N ALA A 136 -13.69 2.00 18.67
CA ALA A 136 -13.34 2.09 17.25
C ALA A 136 -13.41 3.54 16.73
N LEU A 137 -14.46 4.29 17.08
CA LEU A 137 -14.59 5.72 16.75
C LEU A 137 -13.48 6.56 17.41
N ALA A 138 -13.05 6.24 18.63
CA ALA A 138 -11.95 6.96 19.29
C ALA A 138 -10.64 6.81 18.50
N ILE A 139 -10.32 5.60 18.02
CA ILE A 139 -9.15 5.35 17.15
C ILE A 139 -9.26 6.14 15.84
N VAL A 140 -10.41 6.07 15.16
CA VAL A 140 -10.63 6.80 13.90
C VAL A 140 -10.57 8.32 14.10
N ASN A 141 -11.06 8.83 15.23
CA ASN A 141 -11.04 10.26 15.50
C ASN A 141 -9.66 10.81 15.88
N LYS A 142 -8.79 9.98 16.46
CA LYS A 142 -7.42 10.38 16.84
C LYS A 142 -6.54 10.67 15.62
N THR A 143 -6.78 10.03 14.48
CA THR A 143 -5.91 10.20 13.28
C THR A 143 -6.30 11.40 12.42
N ASN A 144 -5.31 11.97 11.72
CA ASN A 144 -5.50 12.94 10.64
C ASN A 144 -5.49 12.29 9.23
N LEU A 145 -5.26 10.98 9.14
CA LEU A 145 -5.22 10.25 7.87
C LEU A 145 -6.59 10.15 7.18
N ILE A 146 -7.65 10.11 7.98
CA ILE A 146 -9.05 9.96 7.52
C ILE A 146 -9.73 11.32 7.52
N PHE A 147 -10.34 11.70 6.39
CA PHE A 147 -11.05 12.97 6.29
C PHE A 147 -12.30 13.02 7.17
N LYS A 148 -12.66 14.25 7.61
CA LYS A 148 -13.82 14.47 8.48
C LYS A 148 -15.11 13.85 7.92
N GLN A 149 -15.36 13.96 6.62
CA GLN A 149 -16.55 13.39 5.97
C GLN A 149 -16.57 11.86 6.06
N GLU A 150 -15.40 11.20 5.96
CA GLU A 150 -15.30 9.75 6.06
C GLU A 150 -15.49 9.27 7.51
N LYS A 151 -14.94 10.03 8.49
CA LYS A 151 -15.22 9.80 9.92
C LYS A 151 -16.71 9.96 10.23
N MET A 152 -17.36 10.97 9.64
CA MET A 152 -18.81 11.18 9.78
C MET A 152 -19.62 10.04 9.17
N ALA A 153 -19.19 9.46 8.04
CA ALA A 153 -19.87 8.30 7.46
C ALA A 153 -19.88 7.12 8.44
N LEU A 154 -18.74 6.79 9.06
CA LEU A 154 -18.70 5.73 10.09
C LEU A 154 -19.56 6.09 11.31
N THR A 155 -19.47 7.33 11.80
CA THR A 155 -20.30 7.79 12.95
C THR A 155 -21.80 7.68 12.65
N ASN A 156 -22.23 8.04 11.43
CA ASN A 156 -23.62 7.94 11.02
C ASN A 156 -24.06 6.49 10.82
N GLY A 157 -23.20 5.66 10.22
CA GLY A 157 -23.46 4.23 10.06
C GLY A 157 -23.65 3.50 11.39
N LEU A 158 -23.02 3.99 12.47
CA LEU A 158 -23.11 3.40 13.81
C LEU A 158 -24.20 4.00 14.70
N LYS A 159 -25.27 4.58 14.15
CA LYS A 159 -26.34 5.18 14.97
C LYS A 159 -27.27 4.16 15.59
N THR A 160 -27.58 3.06 14.89
CA THR A 160 -28.54 2.07 15.39
C THR A 160 -27.86 0.95 16.22
N PRO A 161 -28.57 0.31 17.15
CA PRO A 161 -28.06 -0.84 17.89
C PRO A 161 -27.63 -2.00 16.94
N GLU A 162 -28.43 -2.27 15.92
CA GLU A 162 -28.18 -3.35 14.95
C GLU A 162 -26.87 -3.11 14.17
N ALA A 163 -26.65 -1.85 13.73
CA ALA A 163 -25.41 -1.48 13.04
C ALA A 163 -24.20 -1.62 13.96
N LYS A 164 -24.31 -1.25 15.24
CA LYS A 164 -23.24 -1.43 16.22
C LYS A 164 -22.92 -2.90 16.44
N THR A 165 -23.94 -3.76 16.53
CA THR A 165 -23.77 -5.21 16.67
C THR A 165 -23.02 -5.78 15.47
N LYS A 166 -23.50 -5.52 14.24
CA LYS A 166 -22.86 -6.00 13.00
C LYS A 166 -21.41 -5.53 12.93
N PHE A 167 -21.16 -4.24 13.15
CA PHE A 167 -19.83 -3.66 13.10
C PHE A 167 -18.89 -4.26 14.16
N ALA A 168 -19.33 -4.39 15.41
CA ALA A 168 -18.51 -4.90 16.50
C ALA A 168 -18.07 -6.35 16.24
N VAL A 169 -18.99 -7.21 15.78
CA VAL A 169 -18.68 -8.60 15.42
C VAL A 169 -17.71 -8.64 14.21
N ALA A 170 -17.96 -7.86 13.17
CA ALA A 170 -17.12 -7.83 11.99
C ALA A 170 -15.72 -7.25 12.28
N LEU A 171 -15.61 -6.23 13.13
CA LEU A 171 -14.32 -5.67 13.57
C LEU A 171 -13.51 -6.69 14.37
N PHE A 172 -14.15 -7.41 15.27
CA PHE A 172 -13.48 -8.47 16.02
C PHE A 172 -13.00 -9.59 15.10
N ASP A 173 -13.86 -10.04 14.16
CA ASP A 173 -13.49 -11.05 13.18
C ASP A 173 -12.34 -10.56 12.28
N LEU A 174 -12.36 -9.29 11.85
CA LEU A 174 -11.28 -8.69 11.07
C LEU A 174 -9.94 -8.77 11.79
N LEU A 175 -9.90 -8.39 13.07
CA LEU A 175 -8.66 -8.33 13.84
C LEU A 175 -8.22 -9.71 14.36
N TYR A 176 -9.14 -10.58 14.77
CA TYR A 176 -8.83 -11.78 15.57
C TYR A 176 -9.49 -13.06 15.06
N GLY A 177 -10.22 -13.01 13.96
CA GLY A 177 -10.86 -14.18 13.35
C GLY A 177 -9.85 -15.23 12.93
N LYS A 178 -10.33 -16.46 12.75
CA LYS A 178 -9.50 -17.63 12.37
C LYS A 178 -9.48 -17.90 10.87
N ASP A 179 -10.41 -17.28 10.13
CA ASP A 179 -10.47 -17.41 8.68
C ASP A 179 -9.27 -16.70 8.03
N GLU A 180 -9.01 -17.02 6.76
CA GLU A 180 -8.06 -16.28 5.95
C GLU A 180 -8.38 -14.78 5.94
N ILE A 181 -7.35 -13.95 5.99
CA ILE A 181 -7.52 -12.49 6.04
C ILE A 181 -8.35 -11.94 4.88
N LYS A 182 -8.26 -12.54 3.70
CA LYS A 182 -9.11 -12.21 2.55
C LYS A 182 -10.60 -12.28 2.92
N ASN A 183 -11.03 -13.39 3.51
CA ASN A 183 -12.43 -13.60 3.87
C ASN A 183 -12.88 -12.64 4.97
N ARG A 184 -12.03 -12.40 5.98
CA ARG A 184 -12.29 -11.46 7.07
C ARG A 184 -12.39 -10.03 6.56
N PHE A 185 -11.52 -9.62 5.65
CA PHE A 185 -11.54 -8.30 5.03
C PHE A 185 -12.81 -8.09 4.20
N GLU A 186 -13.19 -9.05 3.35
CA GLU A 186 -14.40 -8.96 2.54
C GLU A 186 -15.68 -8.93 3.40
N LYS A 187 -15.74 -9.70 4.48
CA LYS A 187 -16.86 -9.63 5.45
C LYS A 187 -16.95 -8.23 6.10
N PHE A 188 -15.81 -7.65 6.47
CA PHE A 188 -15.77 -6.31 7.04
C PHE A 188 -16.20 -5.25 6.03
N VAL A 189 -15.74 -5.34 4.78
CA VAL A 189 -16.15 -4.47 3.67
C VAL A 189 -17.68 -4.53 3.47
N ASN A 190 -18.26 -5.74 3.41
CA ASN A 190 -19.70 -5.92 3.27
C ASN A 190 -20.47 -5.32 4.46
N THR A 191 -19.97 -5.49 5.68
CA THR A 191 -20.57 -4.87 6.88
C THR A 191 -20.53 -3.35 6.81
N LEU A 192 -19.41 -2.76 6.38
CA LEU A 192 -19.30 -1.31 6.18
C LEU A 192 -20.28 -0.79 5.12
N GLU A 193 -20.52 -1.58 4.06
CA GLU A 193 -21.49 -1.25 3.03
C GLU A 193 -22.93 -1.27 3.56
N GLU A 194 -23.29 -2.32 4.30
CA GLU A 194 -24.62 -2.44 4.94
C GLU A 194 -24.96 -1.28 5.90
N ILE A 195 -23.94 -0.75 6.59
CA ILE A 195 -24.11 0.39 7.50
C ILE A 195 -23.81 1.75 6.83
N GLU A 196 -23.71 1.81 5.50
CA GLU A 196 -23.45 3.02 4.70
C GLU A 196 -22.14 3.75 5.08
N ALA A 197 -21.15 3.03 5.62
CA ALA A 197 -19.85 3.56 6.06
C ALA A 197 -18.68 3.12 5.18
N LEU A 198 -18.94 2.51 4.02
CA LEU A 198 -17.91 1.95 3.17
C LEU A 198 -17.02 3.03 2.54
N LYS A 199 -15.77 3.09 2.98
CA LYS A 199 -14.67 3.90 2.44
C LYS A 199 -13.38 3.08 2.51
N TRP A 200 -12.51 3.21 1.52
CA TRP A 200 -11.17 2.60 1.55
C TRP A 200 -10.40 2.92 2.83
N THR A 201 -10.46 4.19 3.24
CA THR A 201 -9.82 4.68 4.46
C THR A 201 -10.34 4.02 5.73
N ILE A 202 -11.64 3.66 5.79
CA ILE A 202 -12.20 2.96 6.95
C ILE A 202 -11.90 1.45 6.87
N ALA A 203 -12.07 0.84 5.68
CA ALA A 203 -11.89 -0.59 5.48
C ALA A 203 -10.46 -1.07 5.80
N SER A 204 -9.43 -0.27 5.47
CA SER A 204 -8.03 -0.63 5.68
C SER A 204 -7.42 -0.12 7.00
N TYR A 205 -8.06 0.84 7.67
CA TYR A 205 -7.43 1.56 8.78
C TYR A 205 -7.19 0.70 10.02
N PHE A 206 -8.17 -0.12 10.41
CA PHE A 206 -8.08 -0.90 11.64
C PHE A 206 -6.97 -1.95 11.56
N LEU A 207 -6.83 -2.64 10.42
CA LEU A 207 -5.70 -3.56 10.19
C LEU A 207 -4.37 -2.81 10.24
N PHE A 208 -4.24 -1.72 9.50
CA PHE A 208 -3.02 -0.92 9.42
C PHE A 208 -2.55 -0.41 10.79
N ILE A 209 -3.46 0.17 11.57
CA ILE A 209 -3.06 0.78 12.84
C ILE A 209 -2.87 -0.25 13.97
N HIS A 210 -3.49 -1.42 13.84
CA HIS A 210 -3.40 -2.49 14.83
C HIS A 210 -2.23 -3.45 14.56
N TYR A 211 -1.96 -3.75 13.30
CA TYR A 211 -0.89 -4.64 12.84
C TYR A 211 -0.04 -3.97 11.74
N PRO A 212 0.70 -2.91 12.07
CA PRO A 212 1.45 -2.14 11.08
C PRO A 212 2.62 -2.93 10.45
N GLU A 213 3.02 -4.06 11.03
CA GLU A 213 4.03 -4.95 10.47
C GLU A 213 3.50 -5.74 9.27
N GLU A 214 2.16 -5.91 9.16
CA GLU A 214 1.53 -6.79 8.17
C GLU A 214 0.62 -6.05 7.19
N TYR A 215 -0.02 -4.95 7.61
CA TYR A 215 -1.10 -4.34 6.84
C TYR A 215 -0.89 -2.87 6.54
N MET A 216 -1.40 -2.44 5.37
CA MET A 216 -1.21 -1.11 4.83
C MET A 216 -2.51 -0.29 4.83
N PHE A 217 -2.38 1.02 5.04
CA PHE A 217 -3.48 1.98 4.91
C PHE A 217 -3.69 2.39 3.45
N VAL A 218 -4.93 2.35 2.99
CA VAL A 218 -5.31 2.77 1.65
C VAL A 218 -6.05 4.10 1.68
N LYS A 219 -5.37 5.17 1.26
CA LYS A 219 -5.96 6.47 0.95
C LYS A 219 -5.98 6.65 -0.57
N PRO A 220 -7.10 6.47 -1.27
CA PRO A 220 -7.17 6.26 -2.72
C PRO A 220 -6.30 7.20 -3.55
N THR A 221 -6.40 8.51 -3.31
CA THR A 221 -5.63 9.49 -4.09
C THR A 221 -4.13 9.31 -3.88
N ASN A 222 -3.70 9.17 -2.62
CA ASN A 222 -2.29 9.07 -2.27
C ASN A 222 -1.71 7.72 -2.68
N THR A 223 -2.44 6.63 -2.42
CA THR A 223 -2.00 5.27 -2.76
C THR A 223 -1.86 5.09 -4.26
N LYS A 224 -2.85 5.54 -5.05
CA LYS A 224 -2.77 5.51 -6.52
C LYS A 224 -1.62 6.36 -7.07
N LEU A 225 -1.37 7.51 -6.47
CA LEU A 225 -0.28 8.38 -6.93
C LEU A 225 1.09 7.78 -6.58
N ALA A 226 1.26 7.22 -5.39
CA ALA A 226 2.48 6.52 -5.00
C ALA A 226 2.75 5.31 -5.91
N ALA A 227 1.72 4.49 -6.15
CA ALA A 227 1.81 3.35 -7.07
C ALA A 227 2.24 3.79 -8.49
N LYS A 228 1.68 4.91 -9.01
CA LYS A 228 2.10 5.47 -10.30
C LYS A 228 3.52 6.00 -10.29
N ILE A 229 3.96 6.65 -9.22
CA ILE A 229 5.34 7.15 -9.08
C ILE A 229 6.32 5.96 -9.08
N ILE A 230 5.99 4.89 -8.37
CA ILE A 230 6.82 3.69 -8.27
C ILE A 230 6.72 2.81 -9.53
N GLY A 231 5.68 2.98 -10.35
CA GLY A 231 5.42 2.16 -11.53
C GLY A 231 4.80 0.80 -11.22
N TRP A 232 3.91 0.73 -10.22
CA TRP A 232 3.24 -0.51 -9.81
C TRP A 232 1.74 -0.46 -10.08
N ASN A 233 1.21 -1.47 -10.75
CA ASN A 233 -0.23 -1.60 -10.97
C ASN A 233 -0.91 -2.25 -9.75
N ILE A 234 -1.69 -1.48 -9.01
CA ILE A 234 -2.45 -1.96 -7.85
C ILE A 234 -3.86 -2.45 -8.20
N HIS A 235 -4.21 -2.57 -9.48
CA HIS A 235 -5.55 -2.97 -9.95
C HIS A 235 -6.67 -2.27 -9.17
N TYR A 236 -6.57 -0.93 -9.08
CA TYR A 236 -7.44 -0.14 -8.22
C TYR A 236 -8.89 -0.15 -8.67
N GLU A 237 -9.78 -0.48 -7.73
CA GLU A 237 -11.22 -0.31 -7.83
C GLU A 237 -11.75 0.67 -6.79
N ALA A 238 -12.84 1.40 -7.12
CA ALA A 238 -13.41 2.39 -6.22
C ALA A 238 -14.05 1.77 -4.97
N ARG A 239 -14.69 0.59 -5.13
CA ARG A 239 -15.19 -0.22 -4.03
C ARG A 239 -14.04 -0.98 -3.39
N PRO A 240 -13.81 -0.88 -2.07
CA PRO A 240 -12.86 -1.73 -1.37
C PRO A 240 -13.08 -3.21 -1.68
N ASN A 241 -12.01 -3.91 -2.01
CA ASN A 241 -12.00 -5.33 -2.34
C ASN A 241 -10.63 -5.92 -2.07
N TRP A 242 -10.55 -7.23 -1.90
CA TRP A 242 -9.30 -7.90 -1.58
C TRP A 242 -8.27 -7.83 -2.71
N ASN A 243 -8.68 -7.89 -3.96
CA ASN A 243 -7.75 -7.86 -5.08
C ASN A 243 -6.88 -6.58 -5.07
N THR A 244 -7.52 -5.41 -5.03
CA THR A 244 -6.79 -4.14 -4.90
C THR A 244 -5.98 -4.09 -3.60
N TYR A 245 -6.54 -4.56 -2.47
CA TYR A 245 -5.86 -4.51 -1.18
C TYR A 245 -4.60 -5.37 -1.17
N ASN A 246 -4.67 -6.58 -1.71
CA ASN A 246 -3.54 -7.49 -1.82
C ASN A 246 -2.39 -6.88 -2.65
N HIS A 247 -2.69 -6.29 -3.81
CA HIS A 247 -1.66 -5.63 -4.63
C HIS A 247 -1.04 -4.41 -3.93
N VAL A 248 -1.80 -3.71 -3.07
CA VAL A 248 -1.23 -2.65 -2.23
C VAL A 248 -0.31 -3.22 -1.16
N LEU A 249 -0.66 -4.37 -0.55
CA LEU A 249 0.22 -5.06 0.41
C LEU A 249 1.50 -5.56 -0.27
N GLU A 250 1.40 -6.16 -1.44
CA GLU A 250 2.55 -6.61 -2.24
C GLU A 250 3.50 -5.45 -2.55
N LEU A 251 2.98 -4.34 -3.07
CA LEU A 251 3.76 -3.11 -3.29
C LEU A 251 4.43 -2.63 -2.00
N SER A 252 3.68 -2.59 -0.89
CA SER A 252 4.18 -2.06 0.37
C SER A 252 5.31 -2.92 0.94
N ASN A 253 5.16 -4.24 0.88
CA ASN A 253 6.18 -5.20 1.32
C ASN A 253 7.42 -5.17 0.41
N TYR A 254 7.23 -5.07 -0.90
CA TYR A 254 8.33 -4.90 -1.85
C TYR A 254 9.15 -3.65 -1.52
N ILE A 255 8.50 -2.50 -1.34
CA ILE A 255 9.18 -1.25 -0.99
C ILE A 255 9.81 -1.33 0.40
N HIS A 256 9.16 -1.94 1.39
CA HIS A 256 9.75 -2.15 2.71
C HIS A 256 11.07 -2.93 2.63
N LYS A 257 11.09 -4.01 1.84
CA LYS A 257 12.30 -4.80 1.59
C LYS A 257 13.38 -3.98 0.89
N LYS A 258 13.02 -3.23 -0.18
CA LYS A 258 13.97 -2.41 -0.95
C LYS A 258 14.55 -1.24 -0.15
N LEU A 259 13.84 -0.73 0.82
CA LEU A 259 14.29 0.35 1.71
C LEU A 259 14.98 -0.14 2.99
N SER A 260 15.27 -1.44 3.12
CA SER A 260 15.82 -2.05 4.34
C SER A 260 17.08 -1.35 4.87
N GLU A 261 17.98 -0.89 3.98
CA GLU A 261 19.19 -0.15 4.35
C GLU A 261 18.90 1.24 4.95
N LEU A 262 17.73 1.83 4.67
CA LEU A 262 17.28 3.08 5.26
C LEU A 262 16.58 2.87 6.61
N GLY A 263 16.34 1.63 7.01
CA GLY A 263 15.81 1.23 8.30
C GLY A 263 14.33 1.60 8.56
N PRO A 264 13.38 1.36 7.61
CA PRO A 264 11.96 1.45 7.92
C PRO A 264 11.59 0.38 8.94
N ARG A 265 10.75 0.75 9.92
CA ARG A 265 10.39 -0.14 11.03
C ARG A 265 9.21 -1.06 10.68
N ASP A 266 8.24 -0.53 9.95
CA ASP A 266 6.96 -1.16 9.63
C ASP A 266 6.26 -0.43 8.45
N LEU A 267 5.03 -0.82 8.13
CA LEU A 267 4.26 -0.21 7.06
C LEU A 267 3.71 1.20 7.38
N ILE A 268 3.81 1.66 8.64
CA ILE A 268 3.58 3.09 8.96
C ILE A 268 4.68 3.94 8.29
N ASP A 269 5.92 3.49 8.34
CA ASP A 269 7.03 4.17 7.68
C ASP A 269 6.87 4.14 6.15
N ILE A 270 6.44 3.02 5.60
CA ILE A 270 6.18 2.88 4.15
C ILE A 270 5.00 3.74 3.69
N GLN A 271 3.93 3.82 4.48
CA GLN A 271 2.81 4.72 4.20
C GLN A 271 3.26 6.19 4.18
N SER A 272 4.15 6.55 5.08
CA SER A 272 4.73 7.89 5.13
C SER A 272 5.67 8.13 3.95
N PHE A 273 6.50 7.16 3.57
CA PHE A 273 7.32 7.22 2.36
C PHE A 273 6.45 7.47 1.12
N PHE A 274 5.37 6.71 0.93
CA PHE A 274 4.42 6.91 -0.18
C PHE A 274 3.83 8.31 -0.21
N TRP A 275 3.61 8.94 0.92
CA TRP A 275 3.12 10.31 1.02
C TRP A 275 4.21 11.34 0.72
N VAL A 276 5.40 11.17 1.29
CA VAL A 276 6.52 12.13 1.19
C VAL A 276 7.08 12.24 -0.23
N ILE A 277 7.15 11.13 -0.99
CA ILE A 277 7.67 11.16 -2.36
C ILE A 277 6.78 11.94 -3.34
N GLN A 278 5.54 12.25 -2.97
CA GLN A 278 4.62 12.99 -3.84
C GLN A 278 4.97 14.48 -3.90
N SER A 279 4.76 15.10 -5.06
CA SER A 279 5.00 16.54 -5.27
C SER A 279 4.11 17.43 -4.39
N SER A 280 2.97 16.93 -3.91
CA SER A 280 2.06 17.63 -3.02
C SER A 280 2.52 17.70 -1.56
N TYR A 281 3.53 16.92 -1.18
CA TYR A 281 4.12 17.00 0.17
C TYR A 281 4.97 18.27 0.32
N LYS A 282 4.70 19.04 1.38
CA LYS A 282 5.35 20.34 1.66
C LYS A 282 6.23 20.30 2.90
#